data_2c973670625be079408462763fd9c7ed
#
_entry.id   2c973670625be079408462763fd9c7ed
#
_cell.length_a   1.000
_cell.length_b   1.000
_cell.length_c   1.000
_cell.angle_alpha   90.00
_cell.angle_beta   90.00
_cell.angle_gamma   90.00
#
_symmetry.space_group_name_H-M   'P 1'
#
loop_
_entity.id
_entity.type
_entity.pdbx_description
1 polymer ?
#
loop_
_entity_poly.entity_id
_entity_poly.type
_entity_poly.pdbx_seq_one_letter_code
_entity_poly.pdbx_strand_id
1 'polypeptide(L)'
;MPDPGHTIAAIDTSALGVRLEIFAFIWSLLFPSLVQPEGWLVPVTSPAPAYPEHLLRAEYPGKVRVYLSVDSNGAILGVRPVESSHPDFARSVRQATERWRFKPWLPSETQPTRTEVMLLVLFGRQGREAFFPDISVGLENAPCAYLNQEVALSRQDYPKAPLRGVDLFAYTFEALNSHFVRVKVPTPATRKDLFRQMNNAIPAVVAQCQIYPQRRFAEFLPTDVRSALSWNRANPV
;
A
#
# COMPACT_ATOMS: atom_id res chain seq x y z
N MET A 1 -39.93 -18.42 -71.63
CA MET A 1 -38.55 -18.64 -71.20
C MET A 1 -38.51 -18.66 -69.73
N PRO A 2 -38.30 -19.82 -69.11
CA PRO A 2 -38.34 -19.92 -67.61
C PRO A 2 -36.96 -19.82 -67.03
N ASP A 3 -36.91 -19.24 -65.91
CA ASP A 3 -35.78 -19.04 -64.98
C ASP A 3 -35.51 -20.32 -64.18
N PRO A 4 -34.28 -20.80 -63.99
CA PRO A 4 -33.96 -21.94 -63.17
C PRO A 4 -33.63 -21.48 -61.75
N GLY A 5 -34.49 -21.90 -60.78
CA GLY A 5 -34.31 -21.70 -59.36
C GLY A 5 -33.04 -22.38 -58.80
N HIS A 6 -32.30 -21.65 -58.02
CA HIS A 6 -31.26 -22.21 -57.16
C HIS A 6 -31.84 -22.52 -55.76
N THR A 7 -31.99 -23.80 -55.51
CA THR A 7 -32.29 -24.33 -54.17
C THR A 7 -31.03 -24.27 -53.32
N ILE A 8 -31.04 -23.42 -52.29
CA ILE A 8 -30.01 -23.39 -51.28
C ILE A 8 -30.36 -24.45 -50.22
N ALA A 9 -29.56 -25.47 -50.11
CA ALA A 9 -29.68 -26.49 -49.09
C ALA A 9 -29.40 -25.86 -47.70
N ALA A 10 -30.37 -26.01 -46.77
CA ALA A 10 -30.20 -25.66 -45.39
C ALA A 10 -29.13 -26.55 -44.75
N ILE A 11 -28.09 -25.93 -44.21
CA ILE A 11 -27.07 -26.61 -43.40
C ILE A 11 -27.66 -26.79 -42.01
N ASP A 12 -27.84 -28.02 -41.58
CA ASP A 12 -28.27 -28.42 -40.27
C ASP A 12 -27.18 -28.06 -39.20
N THR A 13 -27.44 -27.06 -38.38
CA THR A 13 -26.54 -26.54 -37.35
C THR A 13 -26.67 -27.28 -35.99
N SER A 14 -27.40 -28.39 -35.94
CA SER A 14 -27.61 -29.13 -34.69
C SER A 14 -26.42 -29.96 -34.19
N ALA A 15 -25.35 -30.14 -35.03
CA ALA A 15 -24.18 -30.94 -34.63
C ALA A 15 -23.00 -30.13 -34.02
N LEU A 16 -23.08 -28.79 -33.97
CA LEU A 16 -21.98 -27.94 -33.49
C LEU A 16 -22.15 -27.51 -31.98
N GLY A 17 -23.36 -27.70 -31.42
CA GLY A 17 -23.65 -27.24 -30.04
C GLY A 17 -22.98 -28.08 -28.94
N VAL A 18 -22.75 -29.38 -29.19
CA VAL A 18 -22.24 -30.30 -28.14
C VAL A 18 -20.72 -30.25 -27.96
N ARG A 19 -19.97 -29.76 -28.95
CA ARG A 19 -18.50 -29.69 -28.85
C ARG A 19 -17.97 -28.40 -28.19
N LEU A 20 -18.75 -27.36 -28.14
CA LEU A 20 -18.31 -26.08 -27.55
C LEU A 20 -18.33 -26.10 -26.01
N GLU A 21 -19.29 -26.82 -25.43
CA GLU A 21 -19.42 -26.89 -23.96
C GLU A 21 -18.32 -27.74 -23.30
N ILE A 22 -17.83 -28.77 -23.97
CA ILE A 22 -16.77 -29.64 -23.45
C ILE A 22 -15.43 -28.89 -23.41
N PHE A 23 -15.15 -27.98 -24.35
CA PHE A 23 -13.94 -27.18 -24.35
C PHE A 23 -13.94 -26.11 -23.26
N ALA A 24 -15.10 -25.53 -22.92
CA ALA A 24 -15.22 -24.56 -21.83
C ALA A 24 -14.99 -25.23 -20.47
N PHE A 25 -15.44 -26.46 -20.27
CA PHE A 25 -15.25 -27.19 -19.02
C PHE A 25 -13.80 -27.67 -18.81
N ILE A 26 -13.13 -28.09 -19.87
CA ILE A 26 -11.73 -28.54 -19.81
C ILE A 26 -10.78 -27.36 -19.56
N TRP A 27 -11.09 -26.17 -20.09
CA TRP A 27 -10.27 -24.97 -19.85
C TRP A 27 -10.38 -24.46 -18.42
N SER A 28 -11.53 -24.63 -17.77
CA SER A 28 -11.73 -24.28 -16.37
C SER A 28 -10.93 -25.15 -15.39
N LEU A 29 -10.56 -26.37 -15.79
CA LEU A 29 -9.77 -27.29 -14.97
C LEU A 29 -8.25 -27.14 -15.14
N LEU A 30 -7.81 -26.44 -16.18
CA LEU A 30 -6.38 -26.26 -16.49
C LEU A 30 -5.77 -24.96 -15.98
N PHE A 31 -6.60 -24.01 -15.54
CA PHE A 31 -6.11 -22.79 -14.88
C PHE A 31 -6.48 -22.89 -13.40
N PRO A 32 -5.54 -23.29 -12.52
CA PRO A 32 -5.74 -23.09 -11.11
C PRO A 32 -5.97 -21.59 -10.91
N SER A 33 -7.10 -21.23 -10.33
CA SER A 33 -7.35 -19.86 -9.88
C SER A 33 -6.15 -19.45 -9.07
N LEU A 34 -5.38 -18.50 -9.58
CA LEU A 34 -4.33 -17.85 -8.81
C LEU A 34 -5.04 -17.14 -7.66
N VAL A 35 -5.18 -17.83 -6.54
CA VAL A 35 -5.57 -17.22 -5.26
C VAL A 35 -4.45 -16.24 -4.96
N GLN A 36 -4.67 -14.99 -5.31
CA GLN A 36 -3.79 -13.93 -4.87
C GLN A 36 -3.91 -13.85 -3.35
N PRO A 37 -2.80 -13.82 -2.61
CA PRO A 37 -2.87 -13.58 -1.19
C PRO A 37 -3.41 -12.17 -1.00
N GLU A 38 -4.70 -12.04 -0.75
CA GLU A 38 -5.29 -10.82 -0.21
C GLU A 38 -4.57 -10.51 1.08
N GLY A 39 -4.26 -9.22 1.30
CA GLY A 39 -3.72 -8.79 2.58
C GLY A 39 -4.71 -9.19 3.67
N TRP A 40 -4.47 -10.31 4.33
CA TRP A 40 -5.39 -10.96 5.25
C TRP A 40 -5.72 -10.13 6.50
N LEU A 41 -4.90 -9.11 6.79
CA LEU A 41 -5.13 -8.19 7.90
C LEU A 41 -5.92 -6.97 7.43
N VAL A 42 -7.24 -7.09 7.44
CA VAL A 42 -8.16 -6.05 6.94
C VAL A 42 -8.73 -5.25 8.11
N PRO A 43 -8.53 -3.93 8.20
CA PRO A 43 -9.13 -3.10 9.23
C PRO A 43 -10.65 -2.99 9.00
N VAL A 44 -11.42 -3.24 10.05
CA VAL A 44 -12.90 -3.05 10.09
C VAL A 44 -13.24 -1.71 10.72
N THR A 45 -12.55 -1.38 11.80
CA THR A 45 -12.69 -0.11 12.50
C THR A 45 -11.30 0.44 12.78
N SER A 46 -10.99 1.63 12.26
CA SER A 46 -9.68 2.26 12.41
C SER A 46 -9.82 3.78 12.50
N PRO A 47 -10.42 4.31 13.62
CA PRO A 47 -10.55 5.75 13.80
C PRO A 47 -9.18 6.42 13.76
N ALA A 48 -9.09 7.55 13.08
CA ALA A 48 -7.87 8.33 12.99
C ALA A 48 -7.43 8.84 14.39
N PRO A 49 -6.11 8.86 14.67
CA PRO A 49 -5.59 9.52 15.87
C PRO A 49 -5.89 11.01 15.83
N ALA A 50 -6.32 11.57 16.96
CA ALA A 50 -6.57 13.00 17.06
C ALA A 50 -5.25 13.79 17.03
N TYR A 51 -5.19 14.87 16.26
CA TYR A 51 -4.06 15.79 16.33
C TYR A 51 -4.07 16.53 17.68
N PRO A 52 -2.99 16.51 18.47
CA PRO A 52 -2.94 17.25 19.71
C PRO A 52 -3.06 18.76 19.44
N GLU A 53 -4.03 19.41 20.07
CA GLU A 53 -4.45 20.77 19.70
C GLU A 53 -3.31 21.82 19.78
N HIS A 54 -2.47 21.75 20.80
CA HIS A 54 -1.34 22.68 20.96
C HIS A 54 -0.27 22.48 19.86
N LEU A 55 -0.06 21.24 19.38
CA LEU A 55 0.85 20.95 18.29
C LEU A 55 0.25 21.35 16.94
N LEU A 56 -1.08 21.22 16.79
CA LEU A 56 -1.78 21.70 15.60
C LEU A 56 -1.71 23.23 15.49
N ARG A 57 -1.93 23.95 16.59
CA ARG A 57 -1.80 25.43 16.60
C ARG A 57 -0.37 25.89 16.31
N ALA A 58 0.62 25.13 16.74
CA ALA A 58 2.03 25.40 16.47
C ALA A 58 2.44 24.93 15.05
N GLU A 59 1.53 24.33 14.27
CA GLU A 59 1.81 23.69 12.99
C GLU A 59 2.98 22.69 13.05
N TYR A 60 3.16 22.04 14.21
CA TYR A 60 4.28 21.13 14.45
C TYR A 60 4.02 19.79 13.77
N PRO A 61 4.81 19.40 12.76
CA PRO A 61 4.59 18.14 12.05
C PRO A 61 4.91 16.96 12.94
N GLY A 62 4.15 15.89 12.77
CA GLY A 62 4.30 14.71 13.59
C GLY A 62 4.48 13.43 12.81
N LYS A 63 5.30 12.55 13.38
CA LYS A 63 5.36 11.15 12.97
C LYS A 63 5.37 10.26 14.20
N VAL A 64 4.71 9.13 14.07
CA VAL A 64 4.73 8.06 15.07
C VAL A 64 4.84 6.73 14.38
N ARG A 65 5.77 5.91 14.81
CA ARG A 65 5.91 4.53 14.39
C ARG A 65 5.68 3.62 15.57
N VAL A 66 4.75 2.68 15.44
CA VAL A 66 4.39 1.72 16.47
C VAL A 66 4.29 0.31 15.89
N TYR A 67 4.54 -0.70 16.72
CA TYR A 67 4.08 -2.05 16.44
C TYR A 67 2.75 -2.30 17.14
N LEU A 68 1.79 -2.78 16.36
CA LEU A 68 0.51 -3.30 16.84
C LEU A 68 0.60 -4.81 16.91
N SER A 69 0.24 -5.38 18.05
CA SER A 69 0.04 -6.82 18.21
C SER A 69 -1.42 -7.12 18.04
N VAL A 70 -1.79 -7.95 17.07
CA VAL A 70 -3.18 -8.27 16.72
C VAL A 70 -3.40 -9.77 16.86
N ASP A 71 -4.51 -10.19 17.47
CA ASP A 71 -4.92 -11.59 17.57
C ASP A 71 -5.79 -12.01 16.38
N SER A 72 -6.01 -13.32 16.25
CA SER A 72 -6.85 -13.89 15.17
C SER A 72 -8.32 -13.50 15.24
N ASN A 73 -8.80 -12.96 16.35
CA ASN A 73 -10.15 -12.37 16.48
C ASN A 73 -10.19 -10.92 15.97
N GLY A 74 -9.06 -10.38 15.52
CA GLY A 74 -8.93 -9.00 15.04
C GLY A 74 -8.81 -7.95 16.15
N ALA A 75 -8.58 -8.35 17.39
CA ALA A 75 -8.41 -7.44 18.51
C ALA A 75 -6.94 -7.00 18.66
N ILE A 76 -6.73 -5.73 19.05
CA ILE A 76 -5.42 -5.23 19.42
C ILE A 76 -5.06 -5.74 20.81
N LEU A 77 -3.98 -6.51 20.91
CA LEU A 77 -3.43 -7.02 22.18
C LEU A 77 -2.44 -6.05 22.82
N GLY A 78 -1.82 -5.19 22.02
CA GLY A 78 -0.84 -4.24 22.52
C GLY A 78 -0.33 -3.29 21.46
N VAL A 79 0.16 -2.14 21.93
CA VAL A 79 0.74 -1.07 21.11
C VAL A 79 2.11 -0.73 21.69
N ARG A 80 3.15 -0.94 20.89
CA ARG A 80 4.53 -0.65 21.30
C ARG A 80 5.09 0.47 20.44
N PRO A 81 5.28 1.69 20.98
CA PRO A 81 5.92 2.77 20.23
C PRO A 81 7.38 2.44 19.96
N VAL A 82 7.83 2.74 18.75
CA VAL A 82 9.21 2.58 18.29
C VAL A 82 9.86 3.94 18.17
N GLU A 83 9.12 4.91 17.61
CA GLU A 83 9.60 6.25 17.31
C GLU A 83 8.43 7.22 17.40
N SER A 84 8.67 8.42 17.93
CA SER A 84 7.69 9.51 17.89
C SER A 84 8.41 10.84 17.93
N SER A 85 8.00 11.78 17.06
CA SER A 85 8.53 13.15 17.05
C SER A 85 8.11 13.97 18.27
N HIS A 86 7.01 13.59 18.94
CA HIS A 86 6.53 14.21 20.19
C HIS A 86 5.73 13.19 21.01
N PRO A 87 5.85 13.21 22.37
CA PRO A 87 5.15 12.27 23.25
C PRO A 87 3.62 12.31 23.10
N ASP A 88 3.04 13.47 22.81
CA ASP A 88 1.60 13.63 22.66
C ASP A 88 1.06 13.00 21.38
N PHE A 89 1.85 12.96 20.30
CA PHE A 89 1.51 12.17 19.12
C PHE A 89 1.47 10.67 19.46
N ALA A 90 2.47 10.16 20.18
CA ALA A 90 2.47 8.76 20.59
C ALA A 90 1.26 8.42 21.47
N ARG A 91 0.86 9.33 22.37
CA ARG A 91 -0.33 9.18 23.20
C ARG A 91 -1.60 9.13 22.36
N SER A 92 -1.76 10.06 21.41
CA SER A 92 -2.90 10.10 20.50
C SER A 92 -3.02 8.83 19.66
N VAL A 93 -1.92 8.34 19.09
CA VAL A 93 -1.89 7.09 18.32
C VAL A 93 -2.31 5.90 19.18
N ARG A 94 -1.79 5.80 20.42
CA ARG A 94 -2.18 4.72 21.34
C ARG A 94 -3.67 4.74 21.63
N GLN A 95 -4.24 5.90 21.96
CA GLN A 95 -5.67 6.05 22.26
C GLN A 95 -6.56 5.69 21.05
N ALA A 96 -6.13 6.02 19.85
CA ALA A 96 -6.87 5.66 18.63
C ALA A 96 -6.81 4.17 18.37
N THR A 97 -5.62 3.57 18.44
CA THR A 97 -5.40 2.15 18.11
C THR A 97 -6.07 1.21 19.11
N GLU A 98 -6.34 1.59 20.33
CA GLU A 98 -7.15 0.81 21.30
C GLU A 98 -8.57 0.49 20.76
N ARG A 99 -9.11 1.37 19.91
CA ARG A 99 -10.43 1.25 19.29
C ARG A 99 -10.40 0.55 17.94
N TRP A 100 -9.22 0.22 17.45
CA TRP A 100 -9.10 -0.47 16.16
C TRP A 100 -9.54 -1.91 16.26
N ARG A 101 -10.15 -2.40 15.19
CA ARG A 101 -10.53 -3.80 15.02
C ARG A 101 -10.22 -4.23 13.59
N PHE A 102 -9.72 -5.43 13.48
CA PHE A 102 -9.45 -6.07 12.19
C PHE A 102 -10.47 -7.19 11.95
N LYS A 103 -10.62 -7.59 10.70
CA LYS A 103 -11.44 -8.75 10.33
C LYS A 103 -10.82 -10.01 10.98
N PRO A 104 -11.61 -10.83 11.69
CA PRO A 104 -11.12 -12.09 12.21
C PRO A 104 -10.63 -13.02 11.11
N TRP A 105 -9.63 -13.82 11.41
CA TRP A 105 -9.11 -14.84 10.49
C TRP A 105 -8.95 -16.20 11.18
N LEU A 106 -8.92 -17.27 10.37
CA LEU A 106 -8.61 -18.61 10.85
C LEU A 106 -7.07 -18.79 10.84
N PRO A 107 -6.48 -19.18 11.98
CA PRO A 107 -5.05 -19.45 12.05
C PRO A 107 -4.61 -20.54 11.08
N SER A 108 -3.49 -20.33 10.42
CA SER A 108 -2.84 -21.26 9.50
C SER A 108 -1.32 -21.07 9.55
N GLU A 109 -0.58 -21.85 8.77
CA GLU A 109 0.88 -21.69 8.65
C GLU A 109 1.29 -20.30 8.14
N THR A 110 0.46 -19.67 7.29
CA THR A 110 0.70 -18.33 6.72
C THR A 110 0.00 -17.20 7.49
N GLN A 111 -0.95 -17.53 8.35
CA GLN A 111 -1.75 -16.60 9.14
C GLN A 111 -1.71 -17.02 10.62
N PRO A 112 -0.74 -16.59 11.39
CA PRO A 112 -0.57 -17.07 12.77
C PRO A 112 -1.71 -16.58 13.68
N THR A 113 -1.89 -17.23 14.83
CA THR A 113 -2.88 -16.86 15.86
C THR A 113 -2.68 -15.43 16.37
N ARG A 114 -1.44 -14.93 16.28
CA ARG A 114 -1.07 -13.56 16.64
C ARG A 114 -0.06 -13.04 15.62
N THR A 115 -0.22 -11.77 15.23
CA THR A 115 0.71 -11.11 14.32
C THR A 115 1.13 -9.74 14.84
N GLU A 116 2.29 -9.25 14.41
CA GLU A 116 2.73 -7.87 14.63
C GLU A 116 2.69 -7.09 13.32
N VAL A 117 2.12 -5.90 13.38
CA VAL A 117 2.01 -4.97 12.25
C VAL A 117 2.68 -3.67 12.61
N MET A 118 3.54 -3.17 11.72
CA MET A 118 4.09 -1.84 11.87
C MET A 118 3.11 -0.81 11.31
N LEU A 119 2.78 0.18 12.14
CA LEU A 119 1.94 1.32 11.79
C LEU A 119 2.80 2.57 11.75
N LEU A 120 2.74 3.30 10.64
CA LEU A 120 3.25 4.65 10.51
C LEU A 120 2.08 5.64 10.49
N VAL A 121 2.13 6.64 11.36
CA VAL A 121 1.16 7.73 11.41
C VAL A 121 1.90 9.04 11.16
N LEU A 122 1.42 9.82 10.20
CA LEU A 122 1.94 11.13 9.84
C LEU A 122 0.89 12.21 10.17
N PHE A 123 1.30 13.21 10.94
CA PHE A 123 0.49 14.37 11.30
C PHE A 123 0.98 15.58 10.49
N GLY A 124 0.21 16.02 9.50
CA GLY A 124 0.57 17.15 8.63
C GLY A 124 0.14 18.50 9.17
N ARG A 125 0.77 19.61 8.70
CA ARG A 125 0.51 21.00 9.12
C ARG A 125 -0.96 21.45 9.03
N GLN A 126 -1.77 20.83 8.17
CA GLN A 126 -3.16 21.23 7.98
C GLN A 126 -4.15 20.37 8.79
N GLY A 127 -3.69 19.69 9.84
CA GLY A 127 -4.52 18.78 10.61
C GLY A 127 -4.99 17.56 9.82
N ARG A 128 -4.40 17.30 8.67
CA ARG A 128 -4.69 16.10 7.87
C ARG A 128 -3.78 14.98 8.36
N GLU A 129 -4.38 14.07 9.08
CA GLU A 129 -3.70 12.86 9.51
C GLU A 129 -3.69 11.87 8.35
N ALA A 130 -2.55 11.24 8.14
CA ALA A 130 -2.43 10.08 7.30
C ALA A 130 -1.87 8.95 8.17
N PHE A 131 -2.60 7.86 8.32
CA PHE A 131 -2.11 6.69 9.04
C PHE A 131 -2.12 5.47 8.11
N PHE A 132 -1.19 4.57 8.37
CA PHE A 132 -0.90 3.49 7.48
C PHE A 132 -0.72 2.20 8.28
N PRO A 133 -1.63 1.22 8.11
CA PRO A 133 -1.53 -0.06 8.82
C PRO A 133 -0.34 -0.90 8.36
N ASP A 134 0.18 -0.62 7.18
CA ASP A 134 1.42 -1.18 6.66
C ASP A 134 2.21 -0.02 6.03
N ILE A 135 3.52 0.01 6.25
CA ILE A 135 4.36 1.11 5.79
C ILE A 135 4.33 1.25 4.25
N SER A 136 4.24 0.11 3.53
CA SER A 136 4.18 0.13 2.06
C SER A 136 2.85 0.69 1.55
N VAL A 137 1.74 0.30 2.14
CA VAL A 137 0.39 0.81 1.82
C VAL A 137 0.27 2.28 2.17
N GLY A 138 0.92 2.67 3.26
CA GLY A 138 0.87 4.02 3.74
C GLY A 138 1.59 5.04 2.88
N LEU A 139 2.71 4.66 2.35
CA LEU A 139 3.49 5.50 1.45
C LEU A 139 2.70 5.89 0.19
N GLU A 140 1.80 5.03 -0.29
CA GLU A 140 0.96 5.33 -1.45
C GLU A 140 0.01 6.51 -1.23
N ASN A 141 -0.35 6.79 0.02
CA ASN A 141 -1.32 7.84 0.36
C ASN A 141 -0.67 9.07 0.99
N ALA A 142 0.65 9.05 1.26
CA ALA A 142 1.35 10.18 1.83
C ALA A 142 1.22 11.42 0.93
N PRO A 143 0.80 12.58 1.47
CA PRO A 143 0.69 13.80 0.67
C PRO A 143 2.08 14.39 0.37
N CYS A 144 2.26 14.98 -0.80
CA CYS A 144 3.47 15.69 -1.16
C CYS A 144 3.80 16.86 -0.21
N ALA A 145 2.78 17.49 0.38
CA ALA A 145 2.99 18.52 1.38
C ALA A 145 3.83 18.04 2.57
N TYR A 146 3.67 16.77 2.98
CA TYR A 146 4.49 16.18 4.03
C TYR A 146 5.96 16.05 3.60
N LEU A 147 6.22 15.51 2.40
CA LEU A 147 7.59 15.45 1.87
C LEU A 147 8.25 16.84 1.82
N ASN A 148 7.53 17.85 1.33
CA ASN A 148 8.04 19.22 1.22
C ASN A 148 8.47 19.78 2.58
N GLN A 149 7.69 19.50 3.61
CA GLN A 149 8.00 19.91 4.97
C GLN A 149 9.24 19.19 5.53
N GLU A 150 9.33 17.87 5.35
CA GLU A 150 10.49 17.06 5.75
C GLU A 150 11.77 17.53 5.04
N VAL A 151 11.68 17.81 3.74
CA VAL A 151 12.80 18.36 2.95
C VAL A 151 13.23 19.74 3.46
N ALA A 152 12.27 20.61 3.81
CA ALA A 152 12.57 21.94 4.33
C ALA A 152 13.32 21.87 5.68
N LEU A 153 12.83 21.02 6.60
CA LEU A 153 13.47 20.78 7.89
C LEU A 153 14.88 20.18 7.71
N SER A 154 15.00 19.15 6.86
CA SER A 154 16.29 18.54 6.58
C SER A 154 17.30 19.55 5.99
N ARG A 155 16.86 20.46 5.14
CA ARG A 155 17.72 21.50 4.55
C ARG A 155 18.07 22.60 5.55
N GLN A 156 17.19 22.90 6.50
CA GLN A 156 17.47 23.84 7.57
C GLN A 156 18.55 23.32 8.51
N ASP A 157 18.40 22.06 8.95
CA ASP A 157 19.29 21.47 9.96
C ASP A 157 20.58 20.91 9.35
N TYR A 158 20.48 20.35 8.15
CA TYR A 158 21.57 19.66 7.45
C TYR A 158 21.60 20.02 5.95
N PRO A 159 22.05 21.25 5.57
CA PRO A 159 21.94 21.76 4.18
C PRO A 159 22.58 20.87 3.11
N LYS A 160 23.61 20.12 3.48
CA LYS A 160 24.38 19.24 2.58
C LYS A 160 24.03 17.76 2.71
N ALA A 161 23.13 17.38 3.61
CA ALA A 161 22.76 15.98 3.80
C ALA A 161 22.05 15.42 2.56
N PRO A 162 22.29 14.15 2.21
CA PRO A 162 21.57 13.51 1.13
C PRO A 162 20.10 13.36 1.49
N LEU A 163 19.20 13.76 0.59
CA LEU A 163 17.74 13.68 0.81
C LEU A 163 17.21 12.25 0.98
N ARG A 164 18.02 11.23 0.66
CA ARG A 164 17.68 9.83 0.94
C ARG A 164 17.35 9.57 2.42
N GLY A 165 17.90 10.37 3.34
CA GLY A 165 17.63 10.28 4.78
C GLY A 165 16.33 10.94 5.22
N VAL A 166 15.63 11.66 4.35
CA VAL A 166 14.30 12.22 4.61
C VAL A 166 13.33 11.06 4.80
N ASP A 167 12.45 11.17 5.78
CA ASP A 167 11.65 10.06 6.29
C ASP A 167 10.86 9.31 5.22
N LEU A 168 10.12 10.00 4.35
CA LEU A 168 9.37 9.30 3.28
C LEU A 168 10.28 8.51 2.35
N PHE A 169 11.47 9.00 2.04
CA PHE A 169 12.43 8.24 1.24
C PHE A 169 13.02 7.07 2.02
N ALA A 170 13.39 7.29 3.29
CA ALA A 170 13.90 6.22 4.16
C ALA A 170 12.88 5.08 4.29
N TYR A 171 11.61 5.41 4.53
CA TYR A 171 10.52 4.41 4.61
C TYR A 171 10.24 3.73 3.27
N THR A 172 10.39 4.44 2.16
CA THR A 172 10.29 3.83 0.83
C THR A 172 11.36 2.76 0.64
N PHE A 173 12.62 3.04 1.03
CA PHE A 173 13.70 2.07 0.97
C PHE A 173 13.48 0.90 1.94
N GLU A 174 12.96 1.15 3.14
CA GLU A 174 12.60 0.11 4.10
C GLU A 174 11.49 -0.80 3.54
N ALA A 175 10.44 -0.21 2.95
CA ALA A 175 9.37 -0.95 2.31
C ALA A 175 9.85 -1.79 1.13
N LEU A 176 10.76 -1.28 0.29
CA LEU A 176 11.40 -2.05 -0.79
C LEU A 176 12.24 -3.22 -0.27
N ASN A 177 12.75 -3.14 0.96
CA ASN A 177 13.48 -4.23 1.61
C ASN A 177 12.58 -5.17 2.42
N SER A 178 11.28 -4.92 2.47
CA SER A 178 10.32 -5.73 3.24
C SER A 178 10.20 -7.16 2.72
N HIS A 179 9.72 -8.06 3.58
CA HIS A 179 9.41 -9.44 3.17
C HIS A 179 8.39 -9.48 2.02
N PHE A 180 7.38 -8.63 2.06
CA PHE A 180 6.36 -8.50 1.02
C PHE A 180 6.97 -8.24 -0.36
N VAL A 181 7.84 -7.23 -0.49
CA VAL A 181 8.50 -6.94 -1.77
C VAL A 181 9.45 -8.07 -2.18
N ARG A 182 10.11 -8.73 -1.23
CA ARG A 182 10.98 -9.89 -1.54
C ARG A 182 10.20 -11.07 -2.11
N VAL A 183 8.99 -11.32 -1.65
CA VAL A 183 8.10 -12.35 -2.21
C VAL A 183 7.61 -11.95 -3.61
N LYS A 184 7.16 -10.71 -3.77
CA LYS A 184 6.63 -10.18 -5.03
C LYS A 184 7.70 -10.03 -6.12
N VAL A 185 8.93 -9.68 -5.72
CA VAL A 185 10.10 -9.49 -6.58
C VAL A 185 11.25 -10.38 -6.12
N PRO A 186 11.21 -11.68 -6.41
CA PRO A 186 12.14 -12.66 -5.83
C PRO A 186 13.58 -12.47 -6.31
N THR A 187 13.79 -11.94 -7.52
CA THR A 187 15.13 -11.83 -8.13
C THR A 187 15.97 -10.72 -7.47
N PRO A 188 17.13 -11.02 -6.88
CA PRO A 188 17.98 -10.03 -6.23
C PRO A 188 18.42 -8.87 -7.15
N ALA A 189 18.71 -9.18 -8.43
CA ALA A 189 19.12 -8.20 -9.43
C ALA A 189 18.00 -7.16 -9.66
N THR A 190 16.75 -7.62 -9.83
CA THR A 190 15.58 -6.74 -10.01
C THR A 190 15.36 -5.86 -8.78
N ARG A 191 15.48 -6.41 -7.56
CA ARG A 191 15.38 -5.61 -6.33
C ARG A 191 16.47 -4.54 -6.25
N LYS A 192 17.71 -4.88 -6.59
CA LYS A 192 18.81 -3.89 -6.66
C LYS A 192 18.51 -2.77 -7.65
N ASP A 193 17.86 -3.10 -8.75
CA ASP A 193 17.43 -2.12 -9.74
C ASP A 193 16.36 -1.16 -9.20
N LEU A 194 15.37 -1.67 -8.47
CA LEU A 194 14.37 -0.83 -7.80
C LEU A 194 15.02 0.19 -6.85
N PHE A 195 16.00 -0.24 -6.05
CA PHE A 195 16.75 0.67 -5.18
C PHE A 195 17.50 1.74 -5.97
N ARG A 196 18.10 1.38 -7.10
CA ARG A 196 18.79 2.32 -7.98
C ARG A 196 17.82 3.32 -8.61
N GLN A 197 16.70 2.84 -9.17
CA GLN A 197 15.64 3.69 -9.75
C GLN A 197 15.12 4.68 -8.70
N MET A 198 14.81 4.21 -7.49
CA MET A 198 14.33 5.05 -6.41
C MET A 198 15.34 6.12 -6.03
N ASN A 199 16.60 5.76 -5.85
CA ASN A 199 17.65 6.70 -5.49
C ASN A 199 17.82 7.80 -6.54
N ASN A 200 17.80 7.43 -7.82
CA ASN A 200 17.96 8.38 -8.93
C ASN A 200 16.74 9.29 -9.11
N ALA A 201 15.56 8.85 -8.67
CA ALA A 201 14.32 9.62 -8.79
C ALA A 201 14.14 10.69 -7.70
N ILE A 202 14.89 10.63 -6.59
CA ILE A 202 14.72 11.54 -5.45
C ILE A 202 14.64 13.02 -5.87
N PRO A 203 15.56 13.59 -6.68
CA PRO A 203 15.48 15.00 -7.06
C PRO A 203 14.22 15.34 -7.84
N ALA A 204 13.81 14.47 -8.77
CA ALA A 204 12.61 14.67 -9.57
C ALA A 204 11.33 14.57 -8.72
N VAL A 205 11.26 13.61 -7.79
CA VAL A 205 10.13 13.45 -6.88
C VAL A 205 9.97 14.69 -6.00
N VAL A 206 11.07 15.23 -5.44
CA VAL A 206 11.04 16.47 -4.65
C VAL A 206 10.52 17.63 -5.49
N ALA A 207 11.05 17.82 -6.69
CA ALA A 207 10.63 18.91 -7.56
C ALA A 207 9.13 18.81 -7.93
N GLN A 208 8.63 17.61 -8.24
CA GLN A 208 7.22 17.40 -8.55
C GLN A 208 6.32 17.63 -7.32
N CYS A 209 6.74 17.18 -6.16
CA CYS A 209 6.00 17.41 -4.92
C CYS A 209 5.95 18.90 -4.52
N GLN A 210 6.98 19.68 -4.82
CA GLN A 210 6.95 21.14 -4.62
C GLN A 210 5.91 21.82 -5.52
N ILE A 211 5.78 21.38 -6.77
CA ILE A 211 4.80 21.92 -7.72
C ILE A 211 3.38 21.48 -7.34
N TYR A 212 3.21 20.24 -6.87
CA TYR A 212 1.91 19.63 -6.61
C TYR A 212 1.74 19.14 -5.16
N PRO A 213 1.75 20.04 -4.16
CA PRO A 213 1.74 19.66 -2.75
C PRO A 213 0.50 18.87 -2.30
N GLN A 214 -0.62 19.00 -3.02
CA GLN A 214 -1.87 18.31 -2.72
C GLN A 214 -1.95 16.89 -3.32
N ARG A 215 -1.03 16.52 -4.22
CA ARG A 215 -0.98 15.19 -4.80
C ARG A 215 -0.26 14.22 -3.87
N ARG A 216 -0.38 12.94 -4.18
CA ARG A 216 0.28 11.88 -3.39
C ARG A 216 1.72 11.72 -3.83
N PHE A 217 2.60 11.56 -2.86
CA PHE A 217 4.02 11.27 -3.06
C PHE A 217 4.24 10.08 -4.02
N ALA A 218 3.47 9.01 -3.84
CA ALA A 218 3.59 7.80 -4.64
C ALA A 218 3.31 8.01 -6.14
N GLU A 219 2.57 9.04 -6.53
CA GLU A 219 2.27 9.32 -7.93
C GLU A 219 3.52 9.72 -8.72
N PHE A 220 4.55 10.22 -8.05
CA PHE A 220 5.81 10.67 -8.63
C PHE A 220 6.95 9.65 -8.50
N LEU A 221 6.69 8.51 -7.86
CA LEU A 221 7.65 7.41 -7.80
C LEU A 221 7.81 6.75 -9.18
N PRO A 222 8.99 6.18 -9.51
CA PRO A 222 9.17 5.35 -10.70
C PRO A 222 8.12 4.25 -10.76
N THR A 223 7.64 3.93 -11.95
CA THR A 223 6.55 2.97 -12.14
C THR A 223 6.84 1.61 -11.52
N ASP A 224 8.06 1.10 -11.70
CA ASP A 224 8.45 -0.21 -11.15
C ASP A 224 8.49 -0.19 -9.62
N VAL A 225 9.01 0.91 -9.03
CA VAL A 225 9.03 1.11 -7.57
C VAL A 225 7.61 1.15 -7.02
N ARG A 226 6.74 1.94 -7.65
CA ARG A 226 5.32 2.03 -7.27
C ARG A 226 4.62 0.69 -7.39
N SER A 227 4.84 -0.04 -8.48
CA SER A 227 4.26 -1.38 -8.69
C SER A 227 4.75 -2.39 -7.67
N ALA A 228 6.03 -2.33 -7.28
CA ALA A 228 6.57 -3.21 -6.24
C ALA A 228 5.96 -2.93 -4.85
N LEU A 229 5.66 -1.66 -4.55
CA LEU A 229 5.09 -1.23 -3.27
C LEU A 229 3.56 -1.35 -3.22
N SER A 230 2.87 -1.35 -4.37
CA SER A 230 1.42 -1.37 -4.40
C SER A 230 0.86 -2.72 -3.95
N TRP A 231 -0.04 -2.70 -2.97
CA TRP A 231 -1.01 -3.77 -2.76
C TRP A 231 -1.95 -3.77 -3.95
N ASN A 232 -2.19 -4.95 -4.49
CA ASN A 232 -3.11 -5.09 -5.60
C ASN A 232 -4.50 -4.60 -5.17
N ARG A 233 -4.92 -3.42 -5.61
CA ARG A 233 -6.29 -2.94 -5.51
C ARG A 233 -7.20 -3.65 -6.52
N ALA A 234 -6.90 -4.88 -6.86
CA ALA A 234 -7.78 -5.70 -7.67
C ALA A 234 -8.89 -6.23 -6.75
N ASN A 235 -10.02 -5.57 -6.85
CA ASN A 235 -11.35 -5.84 -6.31
C ASN A 235 -11.60 -5.46 -4.84
N PRO A 236 -12.30 -4.34 -4.58
CA PRO A 236 -13.26 -4.29 -3.50
C PRO A 236 -14.48 -5.12 -3.93
N VAL A 237 -14.70 -6.25 -3.27
CA VAL A 237 -16.01 -6.93 -3.26
C VAL A 237 -16.87 -6.27 -2.21
#